data_187379a5260b864c6022254bb6c28f49
#
_entry.id   187379a5260b864c6022254bb6c28f49
#
_cell.length_a   1.000
_cell.length_b   1.000
_cell.length_c   1.000
_cell.angle_alpha   90.00
_cell.angle_beta   90.00
_cell.angle_gamma   90.00
#
_symmetry.space_group_name_H-M   'P 1'
#
loop_
_entity.id
_entity.type
_entity.pdbx_description
1 polymer ?
#
loop_
_entity_poly.entity_id
_entity_poly.type
_entity_poly.pdbx_seq_one_letter_code
_entity_poly.pdbx_strand_id
1 'polypeptide(L)'
;MHKTKEFLRREFLVLAIIVVKLQFFSQAINMKSSTFMPEIIISKGTNCSWLLFWGFMKTILHWFKQDLRIHDMPGFASINPQDCLLPVYIFDPRHSVKLKYGFSKMSNHRLAFLEQSVLALKEKLQSLNSDLLILKGKPEELLPILAKQFNVHAIHTEKEIAYEELQVLSNVRSSISIPVIEFESRTMFTESELPWNLDRLPSVFTDFRKGIEKHIGLNQCVLAEHSLPNLPKSFDTNDIQNLWHGPYAKHISIHPNSAVRAIGGEDEGVKRLHEYTYGMHGIATYKETRNGLIGEAYSSKFSPWLALGSLSAKNILKTVNDYEQEFGANDSTYWMKFELLWREFFQWTLKKHGIDFFLLGGIRGLKKTSSWNQEVFDSWRFGETQDAFVNANMKELYLTGFMSNRGRQNVASYLVHDLNQDWRIGAAWFESRLIDYDVASNWGNWMYIAGVGNDPRQDRVFNTKRQADMYDPNGEYQKLWLHEYMAKNDS
;
A
#
# COMPACT_ATOMS: atom_id res chain seq x y z
N MET A 1 -11.99 -32.02 -58.26
CA MET A 1 -10.53 -32.26 -58.10
C MET A 1 -9.63 -31.18 -58.73
N HIS A 2 -9.99 -30.54 -59.84
CA HIS A 2 -9.12 -29.53 -60.47
C HIS A 2 -9.05 -28.22 -59.69
N LYS A 3 -10.15 -27.70 -59.16
CA LYS A 3 -10.19 -26.46 -58.36
C LYS A 3 -9.43 -26.51 -57.02
N THR A 4 -9.36 -27.69 -56.41
CA THR A 4 -8.66 -27.89 -55.13
C THR A 4 -7.11 -27.90 -55.30
N LYS A 5 -6.62 -28.39 -56.47
CA LYS A 5 -5.18 -28.35 -56.78
C LYS A 5 -4.67 -26.94 -57.10
N GLU A 6 -5.50 -26.13 -57.75
CA GLU A 6 -5.14 -24.76 -58.09
C GLU A 6 -5.16 -23.83 -56.86
N PHE A 7 -6.09 -24.08 -55.94
CA PHE A 7 -6.14 -23.42 -54.63
C PHE A 7 -4.87 -23.73 -53.77
N LEU A 8 -4.52 -25.01 -53.66
CA LEU A 8 -3.31 -25.42 -52.92
C LEU A 8 -2.03 -24.86 -53.54
N ARG A 9 -1.92 -24.76 -54.88
CA ARG A 9 -0.78 -24.13 -55.57
C ARG A 9 -0.66 -22.64 -55.28
N ARG A 10 -1.76 -21.89 -55.21
CA ARG A 10 -1.76 -20.45 -54.87
C ARG A 10 -1.32 -20.23 -53.38
N GLU A 11 -1.81 -21.05 -52.50
CA GLU A 11 -1.45 -21.00 -51.08
C GLU A 11 0.04 -21.33 -50.85
N PHE A 12 0.57 -22.37 -51.55
CA PHE A 12 2.00 -22.69 -51.51
C PHE A 12 2.88 -21.58 -52.09
N LEU A 13 2.44 -20.89 -53.12
CA LEU A 13 3.19 -19.80 -53.73
C LEU A 13 3.25 -18.57 -52.81
N VAL A 14 2.16 -18.26 -52.13
CA VAL A 14 2.10 -17.18 -51.14
C VAL A 14 3.03 -17.49 -49.93
N LEU A 15 3.00 -18.72 -49.43
CA LEU A 15 3.93 -19.17 -48.35
C LEU A 15 5.38 -19.10 -48.78
N ALA A 16 5.71 -19.52 -50.01
CA ALA A 16 7.06 -19.45 -50.54
C ALA A 16 7.56 -18.00 -50.71
N ILE A 17 6.68 -17.09 -51.16
CA ILE A 17 7.03 -15.66 -51.27
C ILE A 17 7.23 -15.02 -49.90
N ILE A 18 6.45 -15.42 -48.89
CA ILE A 18 6.62 -14.94 -47.51
C ILE A 18 7.94 -15.44 -46.91
N VAL A 19 8.27 -16.71 -47.08
CA VAL A 19 9.53 -17.31 -46.61
C VAL A 19 10.73 -16.65 -47.27
N VAL A 20 10.70 -16.42 -48.58
CA VAL A 20 11.78 -15.73 -49.32
C VAL A 20 11.90 -14.28 -48.87
N LYS A 21 10.80 -13.54 -48.68
CA LYS A 21 10.85 -12.18 -48.13
C LYS A 21 11.42 -12.14 -46.70
N LEU A 22 11.10 -13.14 -45.89
CA LEU A 22 11.64 -13.25 -44.52
C LEU A 22 13.14 -13.56 -44.50
N GLN A 23 13.63 -14.39 -45.43
CA GLN A 23 15.06 -14.65 -45.59
C GLN A 23 15.82 -13.41 -46.09
N PHE A 24 15.25 -12.63 -47.01
CA PHE A 24 15.82 -11.35 -47.42
C PHE A 24 15.82 -10.31 -46.33
N PHE A 25 14.78 -10.24 -45.49
CA PHE A 25 14.72 -9.33 -44.36
C PHE A 25 15.72 -9.72 -43.26
N SER A 26 15.91 -10.99 -42.99
CA SER A 26 16.93 -11.53 -42.06
C SER A 26 18.35 -11.24 -42.53
N GLN A 27 18.61 -11.23 -43.83
CA GLN A 27 19.93 -10.86 -44.39
C GLN A 27 20.16 -9.33 -44.43
N ALA A 28 19.12 -8.52 -44.51
CA ALA A 28 19.22 -7.06 -44.54
C ALA A 28 19.43 -6.46 -43.13
N ILE A 29 19.00 -7.16 -42.07
CA ILE A 29 19.28 -6.80 -40.69
C ILE A 29 20.48 -7.63 -40.26
N ASN A 30 21.65 -7.04 -40.28
CA ASN A 30 22.93 -7.63 -39.85
C ASN A 30 22.94 -7.91 -38.34
N MET A 31 22.04 -8.77 -37.84
CA MET A 31 21.93 -9.14 -36.43
C MET A 31 22.72 -10.42 -36.16
N LYS A 32 23.96 -10.20 -35.70
CA LYS A 32 24.69 -11.21 -34.95
C LYS A 32 24.07 -11.35 -33.55
N SER A 33 23.00 -12.12 -33.42
CA SER A 33 22.64 -12.79 -32.15
C SER A 33 21.70 -13.96 -32.42
N SER A 34 22.13 -15.11 -32.00
CA SER A 34 21.53 -16.44 -32.27
C SER A 34 20.39 -16.82 -31.31
N THR A 35 19.52 -15.88 -30.88
CA THR A 35 18.56 -16.17 -29.80
C THR A 35 17.13 -15.71 -30.04
N PHE A 36 16.69 -15.48 -31.29
CA PHE A 36 15.31 -15.12 -31.54
C PHE A 36 14.68 -16.08 -32.58
N MET A 37 14.03 -17.15 -32.11
CA MET A 37 13.02 -17.83 -32.91
C MET A 37 11.64 -17.33 -32.48
N PRO A 38 10.88 -16.64 -33.38
CA PRO A 38 9.51 -16.27 -33.09
C PRO A 38 8.60 -17.50 -33.14
N GLU A 39 7.75 -17.71 -32.14
CA GLU A 39 6.67 -18.69 -32.22
C GLU A 39 5.60 -18.20 -33.19
N ILE A 40 5.25 -19.02 -34.16
CA ILE A 40 4.19 -18.73 -35.14
C ILE A 40 2.90 -19.36 -34.63
N ILE A 41 1.97 -18.52 -34.14
CA ILE A 41 0.62 -18.98 -33.79
C ILE A 41 -0.27 -18.85 -35.03
N ILE A 42 -0.77 -19.98 -35.51
CA ILE A 42 -1.70 -20.03 -36.64
C ILE A 42 -3.12 -20.28 -36.12
N SER A 43 -4.00 -19.27 -36.20
CA SER A 43 -5.42 -19.45 -35.88
C SER A 43 -6.28 -19.44 -37.14
N LYS A 44 -7.27 -20.34 -37.21
CA LYS A 44 -8.17 -20.49 -38.34
C LYS A 44 -9.45 -19.67 -38.08
N GLY A 45 -9.61 -18.56 -38.78
CA GLY A 45 -10.86 -17.80 -38.77
C GLY A 45 -11.90 -18.34 -39.76
N THR A 46 -13.16 -18.05 -39.52
CA THR A 46 -14.31 -18.57 -40.29
C THR A 46 -14.41 -18.08 -41.74
N ASN A 47 -13.52 -17.18 -42.20
CA ASN A 47 -13.49 -16.63 -43.55
C ASN A 47 -12.12 -16.75 -44.23
N CYS A 48 -11.49 -17.93 -44.25
CA CYS A 48 -10.28 -18.26 -45.04
C CYS A 48 -9.17 -17.18 -45.12
N SER A 49 -9.10 -16.26 -44.22
CA SER A 49 -7.98 -15.33 -44.06
C SER A 49 -7.08 -15.80 -42.92
N TRP A 50 -5.85 -16.17 -43.22
CA TRP A 50 -4.82 -16.48 -42.24
C TRP A 50 -4.18 -15.18 -41.79
N LEU A 51 -4.38 -14.78 -40.53
CA LEU A 51 -3.67 -13.70 -39.90
C LEU A 51 -2.48 -14.27 -39.15
N LEU A 52 -1.28 -13.98 -39.62
CA LEU A 52 -0.06 -14.23 -38.92
C LEU A 52 0.12 -13.12 -37.88
N PHE A 53 -0.19 -13.41 -36.62
CA PHE A 53 0.15 -12.53 -35.51
C PHE A 53 1.58 -12.83 -35.06
N TRP A 54 2.49 -11.93 -35.37
CA TRP A 54 3.83 -11.91 -34.78
C TRP A 54 3.73 -11.21 -33.44
N GLY A 55 3.51 -11.96 -32.37
CA GLY A 55 3.62 -11.44 -31.02
C GLY A 55 5.08 -11.47 -30.59
N PHE A 56 5.76 -10.33 -30.57
CA PHE A 56 7.03 -10.24 -29.87
C PHE A 56 6.74 -10.34 -28.38
N MET A 57 7.40 -11.27 -27.67
CA MET A 57 7.34 -11.39 -26.22
C MET A 57 7.85 -10.08 -25.59
N LYS A 58 7.00 -9.42 -24.82
CA LYS A 58 7.28 -8.13 -24.19
C LYS A 58 7.80 -8.35 -22.78
N THR A 59 8.70 -7.49 -22.32
CA THR A 59 9.06 -7.40 -20.91
C THR A 59 8.26 -6.28 -20.28
N ILE A 60 7.49 -6.61 -19.25
CA ILE A 60 6.77 -5.66 -18.41
C ILE A 60 7.51 -5.58 -17.08
N LEU A 61 7.95 -4.37 -16.71
CA LEU A 61 8.52 -4.14 -15.39
C LEU A 61 7.39 -3.76 -14.43
N HIS A 62 7.18 -4.53 -13.36
CA HIS A 62 6.30 -4.12 -12.27
C HIS A 62 7.12 -3.45 -11.16
N TRP A 63 6.93 -2.14 -11.01
CA TRP A 63 7.54 -1.36 -9.96
C TRP A 63 6.65 -1.35 -8.73
N PHE A 64 6.99 -2.23 -7.77
CA PHE A 64 6.31 -2.31 -6.47
C PHE A 64 6.60 -1.08 -5.61
N LYS A 65 5.57 -0.67 -4.86
CA LYS A 65 5.63 0.43 -3.88
C LYS A 65 4.93 0.01 -2.57
N GLN A 66 3.65 0.32 -2.41
CA GLN A 66 2.81 -0.09 -1.28
C GLN A 66 1.76 -1.13 -1.71
N ASP A 67 2.17 -2.03 -2.56
CA ASP A 67 1.40 -3.15 -3.10
C ASP A 67 2.18 -4.47 -2.95
N LEU A 68 2.85 -4.66 -1.77
CA LEU A 68 3.80 -5.75 -1.51
C LEU A 68 3.11 -7.10 -1.31
N ARG A 69 2.44 -7.58 -2.37
CA ARG A 69 1.71 -8.85 -2.40
C ARG A 69 1.67 -9.44 -3.81
N ILE A 70 1.20 -10.69 -3.90
CA ILE A 70 0.95 -11.36 -5.18
C ILE A 70 -0.56 -11.50 -5.42
N HIS A 71 -1.37 -11.77 -4.39
CA HIS A 71 -2.81 -11.89 -4.54
C HIS A 71 -3.45 -10.54 -4.91
N ASP A 72 -4.60 -10.59 -5.61
CA ASP A 72 -5.38 -9.40 -5.97
C ASP A 72 -4.52 -8.28 -6.60
N MET A 73 -3.74 -8.64 -7.65
CA MET A 73 -2.83 -7.73 -8.34
C MET A 73 -3.32 -7.41 -9.76
N PRO A 74 -4.09 -6.32 -9.96
CA PRO A 74 -4.57 -5.92 -11.28
C PRO A 74 -3.43 -5.70 -12.29
N GLY A 75 -2.29 -5.20 -11.81
CA GLY A 75 -1.09 -4.99 -12.63
C GLY A 75 -0.55 -6.29 -13.24
N PHE A 76 -0.67 -7.42 -12.54
CA PHE A 76 -0.28 -8.73 -13.06
C PHE A 76 -1.37 -9.31 -13.96
N ALA A 77 -2.63 -9.19 -13.54
CA ALA A 77 -3.77 -9.67 -14.32
C ALA A 77 -3.87 -9.06 -15.73
N SER A 78 -3.27 -7.88 -15.93
CA SER A 78 -3.23 -7.21 -17.24
C SER A 78 -2.10 -7.65 -18.16
N ILE A 79 -1.15 -8.48 -17.67
CA ILE A 79 0.01 -8.95 -18.46
C ILE A 79 -0.41 -10.18 -19.25
N ASN A 80 -0.05 -10.21 -20.55
CA ASN A 80 -0.27 -11.39 -21.35
C ASN A 80 0.58 -12.56 -20.79
N PRO A 81 0.04 -13.77 -20.60
CA PRO A 81 0.79 -14.92 -20.09
C PRO A 81 2.04 -15.30 -20.89
N GLN A 82 2.15 -14.85 -22.14
CA GLN A 82 3.34 -15.08 -23.00
C GLN A 82 4.43 -14.01 -22.80
N ASP A 83 4.10 -12.87 -22.18
CA ASP A 83 5.06 -11.81 -21.89
C ASP A 83 5.90 -12.16 -20.67
N CYS A 84 6.98 -11.40 -20.44
CA CYS A 84 7.83 -11.53 -19.27
C CYS A 84 7.50 -10.47 -18.23
N LEU A 85 7.61 -10.83 -16.96
CA LEU A 85 7.48 -9.94 -15.82
C LEU A 85 8.86 -9.73 -15.16
N LEU A 86 9.26 -8.47 -15.01
CA LEU A 86 10.41 -8.05 -14.20
C LEU A 86 9.92 -7.36 -12.93
N PRO A 87 9.82 -8.06 -11.80
CA PRO A 87 9.42 -7.45 -10.54
C PRO A 87 10.58 -6.63 -9.95
N VAL A 88 10.31 -5.39 -9.56
CA VAL A 88 11.32 -4.44 -9.04
C VAL A 88 10.79 -3.73 -7.82
N TYR A 89 11.61 -3.63 -6.76
CA TYR A 89 11.40 -2.76 -5.62
C TYR A 89 12.60 -1.81 -5.46
N ILE A 90 12.35 -0.54 -5.15
CA ILE A 90 13.41 0.47 -5.00
C ILE A 90 13.27 1.14 -3.63
N PHE A 91 14.28 0.96 -2.77
CA PHE A 91 14.42 1.72 -1.54
C PHE A 91 14.86 3.15 -1.87
N ASP A 92 13.92 4.10 -1.84
CA ASP A 92 14.21 5.50 -2.11
C ASP A 92 14.85 6.17 -0.87
N PRO A 93 16.05 6.76 -0.98
CA PRO A 93 16.73 7.39 0.14
C PRO A 93 15.97 8.59 0.73
N ARG A 94 15.05 9.18 -0.04
CA ARG A 94 14.19 10.29 0.44
C ARG A 94 13.27 9.87 1.58
N HIS A 95 12.96 8.58 1.72
CA HIS A 95 12.15 8.07 2.83
C HIS A 95 12.90 8.03 4.17
N SER A 96 14.23 8.13 4.17
CA SER A 96 15.06 8.05 5.38
C SER A 96 15.74 9.38 5.76
N VAL A 97 15.34 10.48 5.15
CA VAL A 97 15.93 11.80 5.44
C VAL A 97 15.59 12.27 6.87
N LYS A 98 16.52 13.02 7.46
CA LYS A 98 16.28 13.69 8.74
C LYS A 98 15.44 14.94 8.49
N LEU A 99 14.30 15.05 9.16
CA LEU A 99 13.41 16.20 9.08
C LEU A 99 13.94 17.35 9.95
N LYS A 100 13.53 18.57 9.63
CA LYS A 100 13.88 19.78 10.40
C LYS A 100 13.45 19.75 11.86
N TYR A 101 12.55 18.84 12.21
CA TYR A 101 12.02 18.64 13.57
C TYR A 101 12.89 17.72 14.45
N GLY A 102 14.08 17.33 13.98
CA GLY A 102 15.05 16.55 14.76
C GLY A 102 14.85 15.03 14.76
N PHE A 103 14.00 14.49 13.87
CA PHE A 103 13.79 13.04 13.70
C PHE A 103 13.81 12.63 12.22
N SER A 104 14.04 11.36 11.94
CA SER A 104 14.02 10.81 10.59
C SER A 104 12.59 10.60 10.10
N LYS A 105 12.34 10.78 8.80
CA LYS A 105 11.03 10.57 8.18
C LYS A 105 10.52 9.14 8.37
N MET A 106 11.43 8.16 8.47
CA MET A 106 11.13 6.76 8.77
C MET A 106 11.96 6.30 9.96
N SER A 107 11.31 5.76 11.00
CA SER A 107 11.98 5.16 12.16
C SER A 107 12.49 3.75 11.83
N ASN A 108 13.33 3.24 12.73
CA ASN A 108 13.86 1.89 12.60
C ASN A 108 12.75 0.80 12.64
N HIS A 109 11.70 0.96 13.46
CA HIS A 109 10.56 0.02 13.50
C HIS A 109 9.85 -0.05 12.14
N ARG A 110 9.55 1.11 11.55
CA ARG A 110 8.88 1.18 10.25
C ARG A 110 9.77 0.62 9.14
N LEU A 111 11.07 0.95 9.16
CA LEU A 111 12.03 0.43 8.18
C LEU A 111 12.15 -1.10 8.28
N ALA A 112 12.27 -1.65 9.50
CA ALA A 112 12.37 -3.09 9.72
C ALA A 112 11.15 -3.85 9.18
N PHE A 113 9.95 -3.33 9.45
CA PHE A 113 8.71 -3.94 8.95
C PHE A 113 8.61 -3.87 7.41
N LEU A 114 9.05 -2.76 6.80
CA LEU A 114 9.12 -2.60 5.35
C LEU A 114 10.12 -3.59 4.72
N GLU A 115 11.33 -3.69 5.27
CA GLU A 115 12.37 -4.60 4.79
C GLU A 115 11.93 -6.07 4.89
N GLN A 116 11.31 -6.46 6.01
CA GLN A 116 10.70 -7.79 6.16
C GLN A 116 9.65 -8.06 5.08
N SER A 117 8.78 -7.09 4.81
CA SER A 117 7.72 -7.25 3.78
C SER A 117 8.29 -7.38 2.37
N VAL A 118 9.33 -6.63 2.04
CA VAL A 118 10.01 -6.71 0.73
C VAL A 118 10.74 -8.05 0.58
N LEU A 119 11.42 -8.51 1.63
CA LEU A 119 12.11 -9.81 1.62
C LEU A 119 11.12 -10.98 1.53
N ALA A 120 10.01 -10.93 2.28
CA ALA A 120 8.96 -11.93 2.19
C ALA A 120 8.34 -11.99 0.78
N LEU A 121 8.13 -10.83 0.13
CA LEU A 121 7.69 -10.79 -1.27
C LEU A 121 8.70 -11.44 -2.21
N LYS A 122 10.01 -11.19 -2.00
CA LYS A 122 11.08 -11.83 -2.78
C LYS A 122 11.04 -13.36 -2.63
N GLU A 123 11.00 -13.85 -1.40
CA GLU A 123 10.92 -15.29 -1.09
C GLU A 123 9.67 -15.92 -1.72
N LYS A 124 8.52 -15.23 -1.66
CA LYS A 124 7.29 -15.68 -2.28
C LYS A 124 7.40 -15.78 -3.81
N LEU A 125 7.96 -14.76 -4.46
CA LEU A 125 8.21 -14.78 -5.90
C LEU A 125 9.18 -15.90 -6.28
N GLN A 126 10.24 -16.11 -5.50
CA GLN A 126 11.21 -17.21 -5.73
C GLN A 126 10.55 -18.59 -5.60
N SER A 127 9.63 -18.78 -4.66
CA SER A 127 8.86 -20.03 -4.54
C SER A 127 7.97 -20.33 -5.75
N LEU A 128 7.69 -19.30 -6.57
CA LEU A 128 6.89 -19.37 -7.80
C LEU A 128 7.75 -19.30 -9.07
N ASN A 129 9.05 -19.63 -8.99
CA ASN A 129 10.02 -19.56 -10.09
C ASN A 129 10.17 -18.17 -10.72
N SER A 130 9.98 -17.12 -9.94
CA SER A 130 10.24 -15.73 -10.30
C SER A 130 11.30 -15.15 -9.36
N ASP A 131 11.54 -13.84 -9.37
CA ASP A 131 12.41 -13.17 -8.40
C ASP A 131 11.99 -11.71 -8.24
N LEU A 132 12.51 -11.02 -7.21
CA LEU A 132 12.37 -9.59 -7.00
C LEU A 132 13.73 -8.91 -7.06
N LEU A 133 13.89 -7.99 -8.01
CA LEU A 133 15.05 -7.13 -8.07
C LEU A 133 14.88 -6.00 -7.04
N ILE A 134 15.75 -6.00 -6.03
CA ILE A 134 15.71 -4.98 -4.97
C ILE A 134 16.89 -4.02 -5.15
N LEU A 135 16.58 -2.73 -5.28
CA LEU A 135 17.55 -1.66 -5.52
C LEU A 135 17.47 -0.59 -4.43
N LYS A 136 18.53 0.24 -4.35
CA LYS A 136 18.55 1.44 -3.51
C LYS A 136 18.97 2.64 -4.35
N GLY A 137 18.12 3.65 -4.43
CA GLY A 137 18.37 4.87 -5.20
C GLY A 137 17.07 5.57 -5.56
N LYS A 138 17.15 6.57 -6.41
CA LYS A 138 15.96 7.30 -6.87
C LYS A 138 15.33 6.56 -8.07
N PRO A 139 14.01 6.31 -8.05
CA PRO A 139 13.33 5.62 -9.15
C PRO A 139 13.53 6.27 -10.51
N GLU A 140 13.53 7.60 -10.59
CA GLU A 140 13.75 8.37 -11.81
C GLU A 140 15.16 8.21 -12.41
N GLU A 141 16.13 7.75 -11.63
CA GLU A 141 17.49 7.46 -12.07
C GLU A 141 17.67 5.99 -12.45
N LEU A 142 17.03 5.07 -11.70
CA LEU A 142 17.22 3.62 -11.85
C LEU A 142 16.32 2.97 -12.89
N LEU A 143 15.05 3.38 -12.95
CA LEU A 143 14.08 2.78 -13.88
C LEU A 143 14.46 2.94 -15.36
N PRO A 144 15.02 4.09 -15.83
CA PRO A 144 15.53 4.22 -17.19
C PRO A 144 16.67 3.24 -17.53
N ILE A 145 17.55 2.98 -16.56
CA ILE A 145 18.67 2.03 -16.72
C ILE A 145 18.12 0.61 -16.90
N LEU A 146 17.20 0.20 -16.02
CA LEU A 146 16.55 -1.11 -16.10
C LEU A 146 15.73 -1.26 -17.38
N ALA A 147 15.01 -0.21 -17.77
CA ALA A 147 14.22 -0.23 -19.00
C ALA A 147 15.07 -0.52 -20.22
N LYS A 148 16.27 0.07 -20.31
CA LYS A 148 17.23 -0.20 -21.37
C LYS A 148 17.87 -1.58 -21.27
N GLN A 149 18.30 -1.99 -20.06
CA GLN A 149 19.02 -3.24 -19.84
C GLN A 149 18.16 -4.47 -20.14
N PHE A 150 16.89 -4.45 -19.74
CA PHE A 150 15.96 -5.57 -19.92
C PHE A 150 14.98 -5.39 -21.10
N ASN A 151 15.22 -4.39 -21.95
CA ASN A 151 14.34 -4.06 -23.08
C ASN A 151 12.86 -3.99 -22.65
N VAL A 152 12.58 -3.21 -21.59
CA VAL A 152 11.23 -3.06 -21.01
C VAL A 152 10.31 -2.33 -21.98
N HIS A 153 9.10 -2.84 -22.16
CA HIS A 153 8.09 -2.27 -23.06
C HIS A 153 7.09 -1.37 -22.33
N ALA A 154 6.84 -1.64 -21.07
CA ALA A 154 6.00 -0.81 -20.21
C ALA A 154 6.40 -1.01 -18.73
N ILE A 155 6.16 0.01 -17.91
CA ILE A 155 6.23 -0.08 -16.46
C ILE A 155 4.81 -0.12 -15.92
N HIS A 156 4.48 -1.16 -15.15
CA HIS A 156 3.28 -1.27 -14.35
C HIS A 156 3.56 -0.86 -12.92
N THR A 157 2.65 -0.14 -12.29
CA THR A 157 2.82 0.30 -10.91
C THR A 157 1.47 0.61 -10.26
N GLU A 158 1.42 0.61 -8.93
CA GLU A 158 0.25 1.07 -8.19
C GLU A 158 0.00 2.56 -8.43
N LYS A 159 -1.27 2.96 -8.55
CA LYS A 159 -1.69 4.34 -8.73
C LYS A 159 -1.48 5.14 -7.44
N GLU A 160 -0.72 6.21 -7.54
CA GLU A 160 -0.46 7.12 -6.43
C GLU A 160 -1.48 8.26 -6.37
N ILE A 161 -1.68 8.78 -5.15
CA ILE A 161 -2.63 9.85 -4.87
C ILE A 161 -2.04 10.98 -4.03
N ALA A 162 -0.91 10.75 -3.36
CA ALA A 162 -0.30 11.72 -2.47
C ALA A 162 0.78 12.56 -3.20
N TYR A 163 1.00 13.76 -2.71
CA TYR A 163 1.79 14.77 -3.42
C TYR A 163 3.24 14.35 -3.70
N GLU A 164 3.94 13.81 -2.71
CA GLU A 164 5.35 13.42 -2.87
C GLU A 164 5.50 12.25 -3.84
N GLU A 165 4.64 11.24 -3.73
CA GLU A 165 4.60 10.07 -4.59
C GLU A 165 4.27 10.45 -6.05
N LEU A 166 3.34 11.39 -6.24
CA LEU A 166 3.01 11.93 -7.57
C LEU A 166 4.18 12.70 -8.17
N GLN A 167 4.98 13.44 -7.37
CA GLN A 167 6.20 14.10 -7.85
C GLN A 167 7.24 13.07 -8.33
N VAL A 168 7.46 12.00 -7.56
CA VAL A 168 8.37 10.91 -7.97
C VAL A 168 7.89 10.28 -9.28
N LEU A 169 6.60 9.97 -9.39
CA LEU A 169 6.03 9.40 -10.60
C LEU A 169 6.15 10.34 -11.82
N SER A 170 5.95 11.64 -11.61
CA SER A 170 6.15 12.66 -12.65
C SER A 170 7.61 12.71 -13.13
N ASN A 171 8.57 12.64 -12.19
CA ASN A 171 9.99 12.59 -12.53
C ASN A 171 10.35 11.32 -13.32
N VAL A 172 9.82 10.16 -12.91
CA VAL A 172 9.98 8.90 -13.66
C VAL A 172 9.44 9.03 -15.07
N ARG A 173 8.21 9.53 -15.25
CA ARG A 173 7.61 9.74 -16.59
C ARG A 173 8.43 10.67 -17.47
N SER A 174 9.06 11.67 -16.88
CA SER A 174 9.93 12.62 -17.62
C SER A 174 11.29 12.02 -17.99
N SER A 175 11.73 10.96 -17.32
CA SER A 175 13.03 10.31 -17.54
C SER A 175 13.00 9.13 -18.50
N ILE A 176 11.82 8.66 -18.93
CA ILE A 176 11.64 7.48 -19.78
C ILE A 176 10.71 7.77 -20.96
N SER A 177 10.88 7.00 -22.06
CA SER A 177 10.04 7.09 -23.26
C SER A 177 8.97 5.99 -23.37
N ILE A 178 9.03 4.95 -22.50
CA ILE A 178 8.07 3.86 -22.48
C ILE A 178 6.86 4.20 -21.60
N PRO A 179 5.68 3.61 -21.85
CA PRO A 179 4.49 3.89 -21.05
C PRO A 179 4.64 3.45 -19.60
N VAL A 180 4.13 4.28 -18.68
CA VAL A 180 3.92 3.96 -17.25
C VAL A 180 2.42 3.82 -17.04
N ILE A 181 1.99 2.59 -16.75
CA ILE A 181 0.59 2.20 -16.58
C ILE A 181 0.32 2.02 -15.09
N GLU A 182 -0.66 2.75 -14.59
CA GLU A 182 -1.04 2.74 -13.18
C GLU A 182 -2.29 1.90 -12.95
N PHE A 183 -2.31 1.12 -11.87
CA PHE A 183 -3.42 0.27 -11.46
C PHE A 183 -3.95 0.66 -10.09
N GLU A 184 -5.26 0.76 -9.95
CA GLU A 184 -5.93 1.00 -8.67
C GLU A 184 -6.03 -0.33 -7.90
N SER A 185 -5.13 -0.55 -6.95
CA SER A 185 -5.01 -1.77 -6.15
C SER A 185 -5.09 -1.52 -4.64
N ARG A 186 -5.07 -0.25 -4.23
CA ARG A 186 -5.06 0.18 -2.81
C ARG A 186 -6.45 0.24 -2.20
N THR A 187 -7.47 0.56 -3.00
CA THR A 187 -8.85 0.78 -2.60
C THR A 187 -9.74 -0.44 -2.90
N MET A 188 -10.87 -0.54 -2.20
CA MET A 188 -11.89 -1.57 -2.49
C MET A 188 -12.57 -1.32 -3.83
N PHE A 189 -12.68 -0.04 -4.22
CA PHE A 189 -13.34 0.39 -5.45
C PHE A 189 -12.35 1.17 -6.30
N THR A 190 -12.49 1.06 -7.62
CA THR A 190 -11.82 1.95 -8.57
C THR A 190 -12.59 3.27 -8.67
N GLU A 191 -11.94 4.31 -9.21
CA GLU A 191 -12.59 5.61 -9.41
C GLU A 191 -13.83 5.51 -10.32
N SER A 192 -13.77 4.64 -11.32
CA SER A 192 -14.88 4.41 -12.25
C SER A 192 -16.07 3.68 -11.62
N GLU A 193 -15.87 2.98 -10.52
CA GLU A 193 -16.94 2.29 -9.78
C GLU A 193 -17.63 3.22 -8.78
N LEU A 194 -17.03 4.38 -8.45
CA LEU A 194 -17.65 5.32 -7.52
C LEU A 194 -18.97 5.88 -8.09
N PRO A 195 -20.02 6.04 -7.25
CA PRO A 195 -21.29 6.61 -7.70
C PRO A 195 -21.21 8.12 -7.97
N TRP A 196 -20.06 8.73 -7.83
CA TRP A 196 -19.81 10.16 -8.07
C TRP A 196 -18.52 10.37 -8.85
N ASN A 197 -18.48 11.41 -9.65
CA ASN A 197 -17.22 11.98 -10.08
C ASN A 197 -16.47 12.54 -8.86
N LEU A 198 -15.14 12.52 -8.90
CA LEU A 198 -14.30 12.94 -7.78
C LEU A 198 -14.64 14.35 -7.26
N ASP A 199 -14.94 15.29 -8.15
CA ASP A 199 -15.34 16.66 -7.77
C ASP A 199 -16.62 16.71 -6.90
N ARG A 200 -17.50 15.72 -7.07
CA ARG A 200 -18.77 15.60 -6.33
C ARG A 200 -18.70 14.60 -5.17
N LEU A 201 -17.49 14.11 -4.86
CA LEU A 201 -17.29 13.23 -3.71
C LEU A 201 -17.86 13.91 -2.44
N PRO A 202 -18.71 13.22 -1.66
CA PRO A 202 -19.26 13.76 -0.41
C PRO A 202 -18.15 14.21 0.54
N SER A 203 -18.33 15.37 1.16
CA SER A 203 -17.37 15.91 2.13
C SER A 203 -17.51 15.32 3.54
N VAL A 204 -18.62 14.62 3.81
CA VAL A 204 -18.91 13.98 5.10
C VAL A 204 -18.95 12.47 4.93
N PHE A 205 -18.27 11.75 5.81
CA PHE A 205 -18.19 10.29 5.77
C PHE A 205 -19.55 9.59 5.73
N THR A 206 -20.53 10.08 6.48
CA THR A 206 -21.87 9.47 6.53
C THR A 206 -22.53 9.44 5.15
N ASP A 207 -22.39 10.52 4.39
CA ASP A 207 -22.99 10.63 3.05
C ASP A 207 -22.21 9.77 2.04
N PHE A 208 -20.88 9.73 2.16
CA PHE A 208 -20.02 8.84 1.38
C PHE A 208 -20.43 7.38 1.61
N ARG A 209 -20.46 6.93 2.87
CA ARG A 209 -20.84 5.57 3.24
C ARG A 209 -22.21 5.19 2.70
N LYS A 210 -23.24 6.01 2.97
CA LYS A 210 -24.60 5.75 2.50
C LYS A 210 -24.68 5.64 0.97
N GLY A 211 -23.91 6.46 0.27
CA GLY A 211 -23.85 6.41 -1.18
C GLY A 211 -23.22 5.11 -1.70
N ILE A 212 -22.09 4.69 -1.12
CA ILE A 212 -21.45 3.40 -1.48
C ILE A 212 -22.42 2.24 -1.20
N GLU A 213 -22.98 2.17 0.01
CA GLU A 213 -23.89 1.08 0.40
C GLU A 213 -25.14 1.00 -0.50
N LYS A 214 -25.66 2.14 -0.94
CA LYS A 214 -26.85 2.21 -1.80
C LYS A 214 -26.58 1.82 -3.24
N HIS A 215 -25.43 2.21 -3.82
CA HIS A 215 -25.19 2.13 -5.25
C HIS A 215 -24.26 0.97 -5.66
N ILE A 216 -23.33 0.59 -4.79
CA ILE A 216 -22.37 -0.49 -5.06
C ILE A 216 -22.69 -1.71 -4.18
N GLY A 217 -22.98 -1.47 -2.88
CA GLY A 217 -23.08 -2.52 -1.88
C GLY A 217 -21.71 -3.00 -1.39
N LEU A 218 -21.72 -3.89 -0.39
CA LEU A 218 -20.50 -4.44 0.23
C LEU A 218 -20.47 -5.98 0.22
N ASN A 219 -21.43 -6.61 -0.46
CA ASN A 219 -21.58 -8.07 -0.43
C ASN A 219 -20.92 -8.77 -1.62
N GLN A 220 -20.46 -8.00 -2.61
CA GLN A 220 -19.77 -8.54 -3.78
C GLN A 220 -18.36 -7.97 -3.84
N CYS A 221 -17.38 -8.84 -3.94
CA CYS A 221 -15.99 -8.48 -4.07
C CYS A 221 -15.29 -9.49 -4.97
N VAL A 222 -14.73 -9.01 -6.08
CA VAL A 222 -13.97 -9.83 -7.02
C VAL A 222 -12.51 -9.48 -6.88
N LEU A 223 -11.68 -10.49 -6.57
CA LEU A 223 -10.24 -10.37 -6.54
C LEU A 223 -9.69 -10.49 -7.97
N ALA A 224 -8.60 -9.79 -8.26
CA ALA A 224 -7.89 -9.93 -9.51
C ALA A 224 -7.14 -11.28 -9.54
N GLU A 225 -7.65 -12.22 -10.35
CA GLU A 225 -6.98 -13.50 -10.58
C GLU A 225 -5.95 -13.36 -11.71
N HIS A 226 -4.79 -14.00 -11.55
CA HIS A 226 -3.73 -13.99 -12.55
C HIS A 226 -2.82 -15.22 -12.41
N SER A 227 -2.11 -15.52 -13.48
CA SER A 227 -0.92 -16.37 -13.46
C SER A 227 0.34 -15.50 -13.46
N LEU A 228 1.38 -15.91 -12.76
CA LEU A 228 2.64 -15.15 -12.71
C LEU A 228 3.43 -15.40 -14.01
N PRO A 229 3.72 -14.36 -14.83
CA PRO A 229 4.53 -14.52 -16.03
C PRO A 229 5.99 -14.86 -15.69
N ASN A 230 6.70 -15.45 -16.64
CA ASN A 230 8.11 -15.80 -16.48
C ASN A 230 9.00 -14.55 -16.37
N LEU A 231 10.15 -14.70 -15.72
CA LEU A 231 11.22 -13.70 -15.77
C LEU A 231 11.79 -13.55 -17.21
N PRO A 232 12.33 -12.37 -17.56
CA PRO A 232 13.09 -12.22 -18.80
C PRO A 232 14.28 -13.19 -18.84
N LYS A 233 14.56 -13.82 -19.99
CA LYS A 233 15.70 -14.72 -20.15
C LYS A 233 17.06 -14.07 -19.87
N SER A 234 17.14 -12.75 -20.00
CA SER A 234 18.32 -11.93 -19.68
C SER A 234 18.42 -11.54 -18.22
N PHE A 235 17.56 -12.11 -17.35
CA PHE A 235 17.59 -11.77 -15.93
C PHE A 235 18.89 -12.31 -15.30
N ASP A 236 19.81 -11.38 -15.06
CA ASP A 236 21.05 -11.60 -14.32
C ASP A 236 21.31 -10.37 -13.45
N THR A 237 21.64 -10.59 -12.20
CA THR A 237 21.90 -9.54 -11.22
C THR A 237 23.36 -9.14 -11.12
N ASN A 238 24.30 -9.88 -11.75
CA ASN A 238 25.73 -9.66 -11.60
C ASN A 238 26.20 -8.29 -12.12
N ASP A 239 25.54 -7.77 -13.17
CA ASP A 239 25.90 -6.49 -13.79
C ASP A 239 24.98 -5.34 -13.35
N ILE A 240 24.13 -5.55 -12.32
CA ILE A 240 23.19 -4.53 -11.86
C ILE A 240 23.86 -3.66 -10.80
N GLN A 241 23.95 -2.35 -11.10
CA GLN A 241 24.41 -1.35 -10.14
C GLN A 241 23.29 -1.02 -9.12
N ASN A 242 23.72 -0.52 -7.96
CA ASN A 242 22.80 -0.07 -6.91
C ASN A 242 21.90 -1.20 -6.33
N LEU A 243 22.31 -2.46 -6.39
CA LEU A 243 21.64 -3.52 -5.64
C LEU A 243 21.55 -3.14 -4.16
N TRP A 244 20.41 -3.47 -3.58
CA TRP A 244 20.23 -3.32 -2.15
C TRP A 244 20.96 -4.45 -1.40
N HIS A 245 21.81 -4.07 -0.45
CA HIS A 245 22.63 -5.00 0.34
C HIS A 245 22.20 -5.07 1.80
N GLY A 246 20.96 -4.62 2.09
CA GLY A 246 20.41 -4.69 3.46
C GLY A 246 20.08 -6.11 3.93
N PRO A 247 19.44 -6.24 5.08
CA PRO A 247 18.65 -5.20 5.76
C PRO A 247 19.49 -4.11 6.45
N TYR A 248 19.01 -2.86 6.39
CA TYR A 248 19.64 -1.70 7.06
C TYR A 248 19.00 -1.36 8.40
N ALA A 249 17.78 -1.84 8.63
CA ALA A 249 17.15 -1.69 9.92
C ALA A 249 17.95 -2.43 10.99
N LYS A 250 18.18 -1.78 12.13
CA LYS A 250 18.71 -2.49 13.30
C LYS A 250 17.69 -3.56 13.69
N HIS A 251 18.18 -4.73 14.09
CA HIS A 251 17.32 -5.79 14.59
C HIS A 251 16.42 -5.24 15.71
N ILE A 252 15.12 -5.40 15.53
CA ILE A 252 14.12 -5.02 16.53
C ILE A 252 13.44 -6.30 16.98
N SER A 253 13.58 -6.64 18.24
CA SER A 253 12.70 -7.63 18.87
C SER A 253 11.33 -7.00 19.08
N ILE A 254 10.28 -7.78 18.82
CA ILE A 254 8.91 -7.36 19.13
C ILE A 254 8.84 -7.15 20.65
N HIS A 255 8.42 -5.96 21.07
CA HIS A 255 8.29 -5.63 22.48
C HIS A 255 7.26 -6.57 23.14
N PRO A 256 7.55 -7.17 24.31
CA PRO A 256 6.67 -8.17 24.93
C PRO A 256 5.26 -7.65 25.21
N ASN A 257 5.12 -6.36 25.51
CA ASN A 257 3.84 -5.70 25.79
C ASN A 257 3.15 -5.15 24.52
N SER A 258 3.73 -5.36 23.32
CA SER A 258 3.13 -4.84 22.09
C SER A 258 1.75 -5.43 21.85
N ALA A 259 0.79 -4.57 21.56
CA ALA A 259 -0.56 -4.99 21.16
C ALA A 259 -0.61 -5.58 19.73
N VAL A 260 0.50 -5.57 19.01
CA VAL A 260 0.61 -6.15 17.68
C VAL A 260 1.96 -6.87 17.51
N ARG A 261 1.91 -8.13 17.08
CA ARG A 261 3.10 -8.88 16.67
C ARG A 261 3.19 -8.88 15.15
N ALA A 262 3.42 -7.69 14.59
CA ALA A 262 3.52 -7.54 13.15
C ALA A 262 4.86 -8.06 12.63
N ILE A 263 4.81 -9.13 11.86
CA ILE A 263 5.89 -9.62 11.00
C ILE A 263 5.51 -9.25 9.57
N GLY A 264 6.47 -8.68 8.81
CA GLY A 264 6.21 -8.21 7.45
C GLY A 264 5.91 -9.36 6.48
N GLY A 265 5.14 -9.05 5.43
CA GLY A 265 4.85 -9.97 4.33
C GLY A 265 3.39 -10.38 4.19
N GLU A 266 3.05 -10.83 2.98
CA GLU A 266 1.69 -11.21 2.58
C GLU A 266 1.15 -12.38 3.41
N ASP A 267 1.94 -13.45 3.55
CA ASP A 267 1.50 -14.66 4.23
C ASP A 267 1.19 -14.41 5.71
N GLU A 268 1.95 -13.55 6.39
CA GLU A 268 1.67 -13.16 7.77
C GLU A 268 0.42 -12.26 7.88
N GLY A 269 0.18 -11.38 6.89
CA GLY A 269 -1.06 -10.60 6.81
C GLY A 269 -2.30 -11.49 6.62
N VAL A 270 -2.23 -12.44 5.70
CA VAL A 270 -3.30 -13.41 5.44
C VAL A 270 -3.53 -14.32 6.65
N LYS A 271 -2.45 -14.79 7.28
CA LYS A 271 -2.52 -15.58 8.52
C LYS A 271 -3.23 -14.79 9.62
N ARG A 272 -2.85 -13.52 9.84
CA ARG A 272 -3.53 -12.66 10.83
C ARG A 272 -5.01 -12.45 10.50
N LEU A 273 -5.34 -12.27 9.21
CA LEU A 273 -6.73 -12.14 8.77
C LEU A 273 -7.51 -13.40 9.15
N HIS A 274 -6.98 -14.57 8.83
CA HIS A 274 -7.64 -15.85 9.12
C HIS A 274 -7.76 -16.13 10.64
N GLU A 275 -6.68 -15.89 11.39
CA GLU A 275 -6.69 -16.05 12.85
C GLU A 275 -7.74 -15.16 13.53
N TYR A 276 -7.84 -13.89 13.14
CA TYR A 276 -8.79 -12.97 13.74
C TYR A 276 -10.23 -13.28 13.37
N THR A 277 -10.48 -13.69 12.11
CA THR A 277 -11.83 -14.02 11.64
C THR A 277 -12.28 -15.39 12.11
N TYR A 278 -11.60 -16.45 11.68
CA TYR A 278 -12.02 -17.85 11.91
C TYR A 278 -11.38 -18.47 13.15
N GLY A 279 -10.13 -18.15 13.48
CA GLY A 279 -9.44 -18.73 14.63
C GLY A 279 -9.97 -18.23 15.98
N MET A 280 -10.10 -16.90 16.12
CA MET A 280 -10.55 -16.28 17.38
C MET A 280 -12.03 -15.88 17.35
N HIS A 281 -12.68 -15.89 16.19
CA HIS A 281 -13.98 -15.27 15.96
C HIS A 281 -14.08 -13.82 16.47
N GLY A 282 -12.92 -13.12 16.53
CA GLY A 282 -12.82 -11.75 17.03
C GLY A 282 -13.65 -10.74 16.24
N ILE A 283 -13.91 -11.05 14.97
CA ILE A 283 -14.76 -10.24 14.10
C ILE A 283 -16.22 -10.19 14.58
N ALA A 284 -16.70 -11.23 15.26
CA ALA A 284 -18.08 -11.31 15.77
C ALA A 284 -18.34 -10.34 16.94
N THR A 285 -17.29 -9.85 17.62
CA THR A 285 -17.36 -8.91 18.75
C THR A 285 -16.54 -7.63 18.52
N TYR A 286 -16.13 -7.38 17.28
CA TYR A 286 -15.23 -6.27 16.93
C TYR A 286 -15.74 -4.89 17.35
N LYS A 287 -17.04 -4.63 17.19
CA LYS A 287 -17.67 -3.34 17.55
C LYS A 287 -17.48 -3.00 19.03
N GLU A 288 -17.60 -3.97 19.89
CA GLU A 288 -17.50 -3.87 21.35
C GLU A 288 -16.05 -3.76 21.81
N THR A 289 -15.17 -4.57 21.21
CA THR A 289 -13.79 -4.76 21.69
C THR A 289 -12.79 -3.76 21.10
N ARG A 290 -13.03 -3.21 19.93
CA ARG A 290 -12.06 -2.41 19.13
C ARG A 290 -11.44 -1.20 19.82
N ASN A 291 -12.02 -0.71 20.91
CA ASN A 291 -11.50 0.39 21.70
C ASN A 291 -10.57 -0.05 22.85
N GLY A 292 -10.28 -1.34 22.97
CA GLY A 292 -9.31 -1.85 23.94
C GLY A 292 -7.93 -1.28 23.74
N LEU A 293 -7.08 -1.42 24.77
CA LEU A 293 -5.72 -0.87 24.79
C LEU A 293 -4.66 -1.97 24.98
N ILE A 294 -5.00 -3.06 25.68
CA ILE A 294 -4.05 -4.13 26.07
C ILE A 294 -4.33 -5.42 25.31
N GLY A 295 -3.26 -6.07 24.83
CA GLY A 295 -3.31 -7.37 24.16
C GLY A 295 -3.63 -7.32 22.68
N GLU A 296 -3.58 -8.47 22.03
CA GLU A 296 -3.67 -8.60 20.57
C GLU A 296 -5.11 -8.78 20.07
N ALA A 297 -6.03 -9.23 20.94
CA ALA A 297 -7.35 -9.70 20.55
C ALA A 297 -8.41 -8.58 20.45
N TYR A 298 -8.19 -7.41 21.05
CA TYR A 298 -9.22 -6.37 21.14
C TYR A 298 -9.61 -5.77 19.78
N SER A 299 -8.77 -5.89 18.77
CA SER A 299 -9.10 -5.44 17.40
C SER A 299 -8.36 -6.27 16.34
N SER A 300 -8.70 -6.05 15.08
CA SER A 300 -8.19 -6.85 13.96
C SER A 300 -6.67 -6.75 13.76
N LYS A 301 -6.06 -5.59 13.98
CA LYS A 301 -4.64 -5.31 13.75
C LYS A 301 -4.19 -5.49 12.29
N PHE A 302 -5.09 -5.33 11.31
CA PHE A 302 -4.77 -5.48 9.88
C PHE A 302 -3.98 -4.30 9.30
N SER A 303 -3.98 -3.16 9.99
CA SER A 303 -3.44 -1.90 9.48
C SER A 303 -1.98 -1.94 9.03
N PRO A 304 -1.02 -2.67 9.65
CA PRO A 304 0.35 -2.74 9.16
C PRO A 304 0.46 -3.33 7.74
N TRP A 305 -0.22 -4.44 7.51
CA TRP A 305 -0.21 -5.11 6.19
C TRP A 305 -1.03 -4.35 5.14
N LEU A 306 -2.13 -3.69 5.54
CA LEU A 306 -2.89 -2.81 4.66
C LEU A 306 -2.07 -1.60 4.22
N ALA A 307 -1.25 -1.03 5.11
CA ALA A 307 -0.44 0.15 4.82
C ALA A 307 0.64 -0.11 3.76
N LEU A 308 1.25 -1.31 3.78
CA LEU A 308 2.24 -1.74 2.79
C LEU A 308 1.61 -2.52 1.62
N GLY A 309 0.28 -2.70 1.62
CA GLY A 309 -0.42 -3.44 0.60
C GLY A 309 -0.09 -4.94 0.56
N SER A 310 0.56 -5.48 1.61
CA SER A 310 0.74 -6.92 1.79
C SER A 310 -0.59 -7.66 2.04
N LEU A 311 -1.62 -6.92 2.42
CA LEU A 311 -3.00 -7.38 2.52
C LEU A 311 -3.90 -6.42 1.76
N SER A 312 -4.76 -6.90 0.86
CA SER A 312 -5.69 -6.04 0.12
C SER A 312 -6.97 -5.78 0.91
N ALA A 313 -7.52 -4.57 0.79
CA ALA A 313 -8.81 -4.23 1.39
C ALA A 313 -9.95 -5.09 0.82
N LYS A 314 -9.86 -5.46 -0.47
CA LYS A 314 -10.80 -6.39 -1.11
C LYS A 314 -10.75 -7.77 -0.49
N ASN A 315 -9.54 -8.29 -0.18
CA ASN A 315 -9.40 -9.59 0.45
C ASN A 315 -10.03 -9.61 1.86
N ILE A 316 -9.84 -8.54 2.64
CA ILE A 316 -10.50 -8.41 3.94
C ILE A 316 -12.02 -8.39 3.77
N LEU A 317 -12.54 -7.57 2.86
CA LEU A 317 -13.99 -7.48 2.60
C LEU A 317 -14.57 -8.84 2.18
N LYS A 318 -13.88 -9.55 1.27
CA LYS A 318 -14.27 -10.90 0.85
C LYS A 318 -14.30 -11.86 2.04
N THR A 319 -13.26 -11.89 2.85
CA THR A 319 -13.18 -12.78 4.03
C THR A 319 -14.30 -12.47 5.03
N VAL A 320 -14.63 -11.18 5.24
CA VAL A 320 -15.79 -10.80 6.10
C VAL A 320 -17.10 -11.32 5.51
N ASN A 321 -17.29 -11.19 4.19
CA ASN A 321 -18.50 -11.68 3.53
C ASN A 321 -18.60 -13.21 3.59
N ASP A 322 -17.50 -13.93 3.38
CA ASP A 322 -17.45 -15.39 3.51
C ASP A 322 -17.79 -15.83 4.95
N TYR A 323 -17.24 -15.13 5.95
CA TYR A 323 -17.56 -15.37 7.36
C TYR A 323 -19.05 -15.15 7.68
N GLU A 324 -19.65 -14.07 7.15
CA GLU A 324 -21.09 -13.79 7.33
C GLU A 324 -21.98 -14.85 6.68
N GLN A 325 -21.56 -15.43 5.55
CA GLN A 325 -22.29 -16.53 4.91
C GLN A 325 -22.27 -17.81 5.77
N GLU A 326 -21.16 -18.08 6.47
CA GLU A 326 -20.99 -19.28 7.27
C GLU A 326 -21.57 -19.14 8.68
N PHE A 327 -21.34 -18.01 9.35
CA PHE A 327 -21.65 -17.80 10.77
C PHE A 327 -22.76 -16.78 11.02
N GLY A 328 -23.28 -16.15 9.97
CA GLY A 328 -24.27 -15.10 10.08
C GLY A 328 -23.68 -13.70 10.24
N ALA A 329 -24.34 -12.70 9.64
CA ALA A 329 -24.00 -11.30 9.78
C ALA A 329 -24.44 -10.73 11.13
N ASN A 330 -23.65 -9.81 11.69
CA ASN A 330 -24.00 -9.07 12.89
C ASN A 330 -23.46 -7.63 12.87
N ASP A 331 -23.76 -6.84 13.90
CA ASP A 331 -23.29 -5.46 14.02
C ASP A 331 -21.76 -5.34 13.99
N SER A 332 -21.02 -6.30 14.52
CA SER A 332 -19.56 -6.28 14.56
C SER A 332 -18.92 -6.59 13.20
N THR A 333 -19.46 -7.58 12.46
CA THR A 333 -19.00 -7.87 11.10
C THR A 333 -19.27 -6.67 10.17
N TYR A 334 -20.46 -6.05 10.30
CA TYR A 334 -20.74 -4.79 9.60
C TYR A 334 -19.78 -3.67 10.01
N TRP A 335 -19.42 -3.58 11.30
CA TRP A 335 -18.50 -2.54 11.76
C TRP A 335 -17.10 -2.66 11.18
N MET A 336 -16.65 -3.87 10.86
CA MET A 336 -15.40 -4.07 10.12
C MET A 336 -15.47 -3.46 8.71
N LYS A 337 -16.56 -3.69 7.99
CA LYS A 337 -16.81 -3.06 6.68
C LYS A 337 -16.88 -1.54 6.79
N PHE A 338 -17.49 -1.04 7.86
CA PHE A 338 -17.59 0.38 8.18
C PHE A 338 -16.20 1.03 8.37
N GLU A 339 -15.26 0.37 9.04
CA GLU A 339 -13.89 0.89 9.21
C GLU A 339 -13.10 0.84 7.88
N LEU A 340 -13.31 -0.17 7.05
CA LEU A 340 -12.76 -0.19 5.69
C LEU A 340 -13.27 1.00 4.86
N LEU A 341 -14.56 1.35 4.98
CA LEU A 341 -15.12 2.53 4.31
C LEU A 341 -14.52 3.85 4.81
N TRP A 342 -14.12 3.95 6.09
CA TRP A 342 -13.36 5.12 6.58
C TRP A 342 -12.00 5.24 5.88
N ARG A 343 -11.30 4.12 5.70
CA ARG A 343 -10.05 4.10 4.95
C ARG A 343 -10.27 4.54 3.50
N GLU A 344 -11.30 4.00 2.82
CA GLU A 344 -11.69 4.41 1.47
C GLU A 344 -11.96 5.92 1.40
N PHE A 345 -12.75 6.44 2.33
CA PHE A 345 -13.09 7.86 2.37
C PHE A 345 -11.86 8.76 2.44
N PHE A 346 -10.87 8.42 3.26
CA PHE A 346 -9.63 9.18 3.33
C PHE A 346 -8.79 9.09 2.05
N GLN A 347 -8.72 7.92 1.41
CA GLN A 347 -8.04 7.75 0.13
C GLN A 347 -8.65 8.68 -0.94
N TRP A 348 -9.95 8.64 -1.10
CA TRP A 348 -10.66 9.46 -2.08
C TRP A 348 -10.64 10.94 -1.74
N THR A 349 -10.69 11.28 -0.47
CA THR A 349 -10.57 12.68 -0.01
C THR A 349 -9.17 13.23 -0.33
N LEU A 350 -8.11 12.48 -0.07
CA LEU A 350 -6.75 12.88 -0.44
C LEU A 350 -6.63 13.05 -1.95
N LYS A 351 -7.15 12.12 -2.74
CA LYS A 351 -7.12 12.21 -4.21
C LYS A 351 -7.84 13.47 -4.72
N LYS A 352 -8.98 13.82 -4.11
CA LYS A 352 -9.76 15.01 -4.46
C LYS A 352 -9.05 16.32 -4.15
N HIS A 353 -8.43 16.42 -2.97
CA HIS A 353 -7.91 17.67 -2.43
C HIS A 353 -6.39 17.85 -2.62
N GLY A 354 -5.66 16.76 -2.94
CA GLY A 354 -4.23 16.84 -3.23
C GLY A 354 -3.41 17.52 -2.15
N ILE A 355 -2.69 18.60 -2.54
CA ILE A 355 -1.77 19.31 -1.62
C ILE A 355 -2.47 19.98 -0.43
N ASP A 356 -3.74 20.36 -0.56
CA ASP A 356 -4.49 21.00 0.53
C ASP A 356 -4.58 20.12 1.77
N PHE A 357 -4.47 18.80 1.58
CA PHE A 357 -4.44 17.82 2.65
C PHE A 357 -3.29 18.00 3.65
N PHE A 358 -2.22 18.67 3.23
CA PHE A 358 -1.00 18.89 4.03
C PHE A 358 -0.83 20.33 4.50
N LEU A 359 -1.74 21.23 4.11
CA LEU A 359 -1.68 22.63 4.51
C LEU A 359 -2.23 22.82 5.93
N LEU A 360 -1.74 23.84 6.64
CA LEU A 360 -2.15 24.15 8.02
C LEU A 360 -3.66 24.33 8.16
N GLY A 361 -4.29 24.97 7.19
CA GLY A 361 -5.74 25.17 7.11
C GLY A 361 -6.53 23.98 6.60
N GLY A 362 -5.84 22.90 6.20
CA GLY A 362 -6.42 21.68 5.65
C GLY A 362 -7.31 21.92 4.44
N ILE A 363 -8.12 20.92 4.10
CA ILE A 363 -9.07 20.97 2.97
C ILE A 363 -10.17 22.02 3.14
N ARG A 364 -10.35 22.57 4.34
CA ARG A 364 -11.28 23.67 4.61
C ARG A 364 -10.69 25.05 4.33
N GLY A 365 -9.40 25.17 4.05
CA GLY A 365 -8.71 26.41 3.76
C GLY A 365 -8.78 27.44 4.91
N LEU A 366 -8.89 26.96 6.17
CA LEU A 366 -9.06 27.85 7.33
C LEU A 366 -7.76 28.64 7.59
N LYS A 367 -7.91 29.93 7.90
CA LYS A 367 -6.79 30.73 8.37
C LYS A 367 -6.43 30.33 9.80
N LYS A 368 -5.31 29.62 9.98
CA LYS A 368 -4.74 29.24 11.27
C LYS A 368 -3.32 29.79 11.40
N THR A 369 -2.91 30.10 12.61
CA THR A 369 -1.52 30.42 12.94
C THR A 369 -0.80 29.16 13.38
N SER A 370 0.40 28.92 12.83
CA SER A 370 1.24 27.83 13.29
C SER A 370 1.86 28.21 14.64
N SER A 371 1.71 27.34 15.63
CA SER A 371 2.39 27.42 16.90
C SER A 371 3.24 26.17 17.09
N TRP A 372 4.53 26.36 17.34
CA TRP A 372 5.44 25.25 17.54
C TRP A 372 6.54 25.62 18.55
N ASN A 373 6.65 24.78 19.58
CA ASN A 373 7.71 24.85 20.56
C ASN A 373 8.37 23.47 20.64
N GLN A 374 9.69 23.43 20.47
CA GLN A 374 10.46 22.17 20.46
C GLN A 374 10.36 21.41 21.78
N GLU A 375 10.49 22.10 22.91
CA GLU A 375 10.48 21.47 24.25
C GLU A 375 9.12 20.86 24.57
N VAL A 376 8.01 21.58 24.24
CA VAL A 376 6.65 21.10 24.41
C VAL A 376 6.39 19.89 23.50
N PHE A 377 6.86 19.95 22.27
CA PHE A 377 6.74 18.83 21.33
C PHE A 377 7.57 17.62 21.79
N ASP A 378 8.79 17.84 22.29
CA ASP A 378 9.65 16.77 22.79
C ASP A 378 9.04 16.09 24.02
N SER A 379 8.49 16.87 24.96
CA SER A 379 7.73 16.34 26.10
C SER A 379 6.57 15.45 25.65
N TRP A 380 5.81 15.88 24.62
CA TRP A 380 4.71 15.08 24.09
C TRP A 380 5.19 13.82 23.38
N ARG A 381 6.14 13.94 22.47
CA ARG A 381 6.58 12.80 21.63
C ARG A 381 7.31 11.72 22.43
N PHE A 382 7.90 12.06 23.57
CA PHE A 382 8.57 11.11 24.44
C PHE A 382 7.71 10.64 25.62
N GLY A 383 6.46 11.11 25.71
CA GLY A 383 5.54 10.73 26.78
C GLY A 383 6.00 11.23 28.15
N GLU A 384 6.33 12.50 28.24
CA GLU A 384 6.85 13.21 29.41
C GLU A 384 6.01 14.46 29.73
N THR A 385 4.73 14.42 29.36
CA THR A 385 3.74 15.48 29.67
C THR A 385 3.19 15.31 31.09
N GLN A 386 2.30 16.21 31.50
CA GLN A 386 1.59 16.08 32.77
C GLN A 386 0.44 15.04 32.73
N ASP A 387 0.08 14.51 31.56
CA ASP A 387 -1.01 13.56 31.42
C ASP A 387 -0.48 12.12 31.28
N ALA A 388 -0.70 11.30 32.30
CA ALA A 388 -0.21 9.93 32.35
C ALA A 388 -0.81 9.04 31.25
N PHE A 389 -2.07 9.26 30.85
CA PHE A 389 -2.70 8.46 29.80
C PHE A 389 -2.11 8.78 28.41
N VAL A 390 -1.84 10.08 28.14
CA VAL A 390 -1.12 10.52 26.94
C VAL A 390 0.30 9.93 26.94
N ASN A 391 0.99 10.02 28.06
CA ASN A 391 2.37 9.50 28.18
C ASN A 391 2.44 8.00 27.90
N ALA A 392 1.54 7.19 28.46
CA ALA A 392 1.48 5.76 28.23
C ALA A 392 1.31 5.43 26.72
N ASN A 393 0.40 6.11 26.04
CA ASN A 393 0.18 5.94 24.61
C ASN A 393 1.41 6.34 23.77
N MET A 394 2.09 7.44 24.14
CA MET A 394 3.29 7.88 23.43
C MET A 394 4.49 6.96 23.68
N LYS A 395 4.61 6.36 24.87
CA LYS A 395 5.62 5.32 25.17
C LYS A 395 5.36 4.05 24.35
N GLU A 396 4.11 3.57 24.28
CA GLU A 396 3.74 2.46 23.38
C GLU A 396 4.19 2.74 21.95
N LEU A 397 3.82 3.89 21.38
CA LEU A 397 4.24 4.28 20.05
C LEU A 397 5.76 4.30 19.88
N TYR A 398 6.45 4.88 20.84
CA TYR A 398 7.91 5.02 20.79
C TYR A 398 8.61 3.67 20.79
N LEU A 399 8.16 2.74 21.62
CA LEU A 399 8.80 1.44 21.86
C LEU A 399 8.38 0.36 20.86
N THR A 400 7.20 0.49 20.25
CA THR A 400 6.63 -0.58 19.40
C THR A 400 6.40 -0.18 17.95
N GLY A 401 6.33 1.12 17.65
CA GLY A 401 5.87 1.62 16.35
C GLY A 401 4.37 1.46 16.13
N PHE A 402 3.59 1.15 17.18
CA PHE A 402 2.14 0.98 17.12
C PHE A 402 1.45 1.74 18.25
N MET A 403 0.19 2.06 18.07
CA MET A 403 -0.71 2.64 19.06
C MET A 403 -2.15 2.31 18.70
N SER A 404 -2.99 2.05 19.69
CA SER A 404 -4.43 1.82 19.47
C SER A 404 -5.09 3.03 18.79
N ASN A 405 -6.18 2.79 18.04
CA ASN A 405 -6.95 3.90 17.44
C ASN A 405 -7.43 4.90 18.49
N ARG A 406 -7.83 4.41 19.66
CA ARG A 406 -8.26 5.26 20.79
C ARG A 406 -7.10 6.11 21.30
N GLY A 407 -5.93 5.54 21.46
CA GLY A 407 -4.71 6.26 21.83
C GLY A 407 -4.41 7.39 20.85
N ARG A 408 -4.39 7.10 19.54
CA ARG A 408 -4.10 8.10 18.48
C ARG A 408 -5.01 9.32 18.58
N GLN A 409 -6.32 9.11 18.81
CA GLN A 409 -7.28 10.22 18.94
C GLN A 409 -6.97 11.09 20.16
N ASN A 410 -6.65 10.48 21.30
CA ASN A 410 -6.37 11.20 22.55
C ASN A 410 -5.07 12.00 22.46
N VAL A 411 -3.98 11.39 22.02
CA VAL A 411 -2.69 12.10 21.97
C VAL A 411 -2.66 13.18 20.89
N ALA A 412 -3.41 12.98 19.77
CA ALA A 412 -3.52 14.00 18.75
C ALA A 412 -4.36 15.20 19.24
N SER A 413 -5.50 14.94 19.91
CA SER A 413 -6.31 15.99 20.53
C SER A 413 -5.49 16.78 21.56
N TYR A 414 -4.74 16.10 22.42
CA TYR A 414 -3.91 16.72 23.43
C TYR A 414 -2.83 17.62 22.83
N LEU A 415 -2.13 17.16 21.76
CA LEU A 415 -1.13 17.98 21.07
C LEU A 415 -1.75 19.27 20.50
N VAL A 416 -2.90 19.14 19.86
CA VAL A 416 -3.53 20.25 19.12
C VAL A 416 -4.22 21.22 20.05
N HIS A 417 -5.00 20.74 21.01
CA HIS A 417 -5.92 21.57 21.79
C HIS A 417 -5.37 21.94 23.17
N ASP A 418 -4.71 21.01 23.86
CA ASP A 418 -4.16 21.28 25.20
C ASP A 418 -2.77 21.92 25.12
N LEU A 419 -1.89 21.38 24.23
CA LEU A 419 -0.53 21.91 24.04
C LEU A 419 -0.45 23.01 22.97
N ASN A 420 -1.51 23.24 22.21
CA ASN A 420 -1.62 24.26 21.16
C ASN A 420 -0.46 24.21 20.14
N GLN A 421 -0.10 22.99 19.68
CA GLN A 421 0.96 22.79 18.69
C GLN A 421 0.37 22.61 17.29
N ASP A 422 1.20 22.87 16.27
CA ASP A 422 0.86 22.61 14.85
C ASP A 422 0.60 21.10 14.66
N TRP A 423 -0.61 20.75 14.28
CA TRP A 423 -1.03 19.37 14.07
C TRP A 423 -0.16 18.60 13.05
N ARG A 424 0.46 19.31 12.08
CA ARG A 424 1.29 18.71 11.04
C ARG A 424 2.59 18.10 11.61
N ILE A 425 3.10 18.64 12.72
CA ILE A 425 4.29 18.07 13.39
C ILE A 425 3.92 16.73 14.02
N GLY A 426 2.74 16.64 14.64
CA GLY A 426 2.22 15.39 15.16
C GLY A 426 1.97 14.35 14.06
N ALA A 427 1.40 14.78 12.91
CA ALA A 427 1.21 13.93 11.74
C ALA A 427 2.56 13.41 11.20
N ALA A 428 3.59 14.25 11.12
CA ALA A 428 4.93 13.88 10.69
C ALA A 428 5.62 12.94 11.71
N TRP A 429 5.37 13.11 13.00
CA TRP A 429 5.86 12.16 14.01
C TRP A 429 5.22 10.79 13.87
N PHE A 430 3.92 10.72 13.65
CA PHE A 430 3.21 9.47 13.38
C PHE A 430 3.70 8.83 12.10
N GLU A 431 3.92 9.61 11.03
CA GLU A 431 4.56 9.14 9.80
C GLU A 431 5.90 8.47 10.07
N SER A 432 6.73 9.10 10.91
CA SER A 432 8.02 8.53 11.28
C SER A 432 7.89 7.21 12.02
N ARG A 433 6.98 7.10 12.98
CA ARG A 433 6.96 6.01 13.97
C ARG A 433 6.08 4.83 13.60
N LEU A 434 4.89 5.07 13.02
CA LEU A 434 3.89 4.04 12.83
C LEU A 434 4.30 3.01 11.78
N ILE A 435 4.33 1.73 12.15
CA ILE A 435 4.54 0.61 11.20
C ILE A 435 3.37 0.46 10.23
N ASP A 436 2.20 0.98 10.59
CA ASP A 436 0.99 1.01 9.79
C ASP A 436 0.71 2.39 9.19
N TYR A 437 1.76 3.18 8.94
CA TYR A 437 1.59 4.48 8.32
C TYR A 437 1.00 4.36 6.91
N ASP A 438 -0.18 4.92 6.74
CA ASP A 438 -0.83 5.19 5.46
C ASP A 438 -1.05 6.70 5.35
N VAL A 439 -0.60 7.31 4.26
CA VAL A 439 -0.60 8.76 4.11
C VAL A 439 -2.00 9.36 4.22
N ALA A 440 -2.99 8.77 3.55
CA ALA A 440 -4.36 9.28 3.57
C ALA A 440 -5.01 9.14 4.94
N SER A 441 -4.87 7.96 5.56
CA SER A 441 -5.44 7.69 6.88
C SER A 441 -4.79 8.54 7.97
N ASN A 442 -3.45 8.67 7.95
CA ASN A 442 -2.73 9.44 8.95
C ASN A 442 -3.08 10.94 8.86
N TRP A 443 -2.81 11.57 7.73
CA TRP A 443 -3.02 13.00 7.57
C TRP A 443 -4.51 13.37 7.63
N GLY A 444 -5.41 12.51 7.10
CA GLY A 444 -6.85 12.69 7.20
C GLY A 444 -7.37 12.70 8.64
N ASN A 445 -6.92 11.77 9.49
CA ASN A 445 -7.29 11.73 10.90
C ASN A 445 -6.72 12.93 11.69
N TRP A 446 -5.48 13.35 11.40
CA TRP A 446 -4.90 14.54 12.01
C TRP A 446 -5.67 15.81 11.65
N MET A 447 -6.02 15.99 10.37
CA MET A 447 -6.89 17.12 9.95
C MET A 447 -8.26 17.08 10.64
N TYR A 448 -8.83 15.86 10.78
CA TYR A 448 -10.11 15.66 11.43
C TYR A 448 -10.07 16.13 12.88
N ILE A 449 -9.04 15.75 13.65
CA ILE A 449 -8.84 16.22 15.03
C ILE A 449 -8.56 17.72 15.10
N ALA A 450 -7.76 18.25 14.18
CA ALA A 450 -7.41 19.67 14.14
C ALA A 450 -8.57 20.60 13.69
N GLY A 451 -9.74 20.04 13.34
CA GLY A 451 -10.91 20.80 12.89
C GLY A 451 -10.75 21.47 11.52
N VAL A 452 -9.78 20.99 10.70
CA VAL A 452 -9.51 21.51 9.35
C VAL A 452 -9.85 20.51 8.24
N GLY A 453 -10.35 19.34 8.61
CA GLY A 453 -10.73 18.24 7.72
C GLY A 453 -12.24 18.06 7.57
N ASN A 454 -12.65 16.81 7.37
CA ASN A 454 -14.02 16.40 7.03
C ASN A 454 -15.00 16.31 8.23
N ASP A 455 -14.60 16.67 9.46
CA ASP A 455 -15.54 16.67 10.60
C ASP A 455 -16.54 17.81 10.44
N PRO A 456 -17.85 17.55 10.45
CA PRO A 456 -18.86 18.58 10.44
C PRO A 456 -18.88 19.42 11.75
N ARG A 457 -18.29 18.89 12.83
CA ARG A 457 -18.12 19.61 14.11
C ARG A 457 -16.85 20.44 14.08
N GLN A 458 -16.87 21.61 14.71
CA GLN A 458 -15.74 22.55 14.59
C GLN A 458 -14.55 22.17 15.46
N ASP A 459 -14.77 21.67 16.68
CA ASP A 459 -13.70 21.34 17.61
C ASP A 459 -13.94 19.97 18.24
N ARG A 460 -13.08 19.03 17.95
CA ARG A 460 -13.13 17.68 18.51
C ARG A 460 -12.10 17.52 19.62
N VAL A 461 -12.41 18.09 20.76
CA VAL A 461 -11.58 17.98 21.96
C VAL A 461 -11.91 16.70 22.72
N PHE A 462 -10.91 15.90 23.02
CA PHE A 462 -11.03 14.73 23.88
C PHE A 462 -10.53 15.07 25.27
N ASN A 463 -11.38 14.91 26.27
CA ASN A 463 -10.98 15.01 27.67
C ASN A 463 -10.24 13.72 28.04
N THR A 464 -8.91 13.79 28.12
CA THR A 464 -8.02 12.64 28.34
C THR A 464 -8.30 11.92 29.65
N LYS A 465 -8.63 12.64 30.74
CA LYS A 465 -9.01 12.06 32.02
C LYS A 465 -10.27 11.19 31.88
N ARG A 466 -11.33 11.74 31.25
CA ARG A 466 -12.55 10.97 31.02
C ARG A 466 -12.31 9.76 30.11
N GLN A 467 -11.38 9.88 29.15
CA GLN A 467 -11.01 8.76 28.28
C GLN A 467 -10.23 7.68 29.04
N ALA A 468 -9.32 8.08 29.95
CA ALA A 468 -8.64 7.17 30.85
C ALA A 468 -9.64 6.44 31.76
N ASP A 469 -10.54 7.15 32.42
CA ASP A 469 -11.59 6.56 33.27
C ASP A 469 -12.46 5.53 32.50
N MET A 470 -12.69 5.75 31.20
CA MET A 470 -13.54 4.89 30.38
C MET A 470 -12.80 3.65 29.83
N TYR A 471 -11.54 3.80 29.40
CA TYR A 471 -10.81 2.77 28.66
C TYR A 471 -9.67 2.11 29.43
N ASP A 472 -9.26 2.72 30.55
CA ASP A 472 -8.23 2.22 31.48
C ASP A 472 -8.62 2.48 32.93
N PRO A 473 -9.85 2.09 33.38
CA PRO A 473 -10.39 2.49 34.66
C PRO A 473 -9.55 2.07 35.88
N ASN A 474 -8.76 0.99 35.74
CA ASN A 474 -7.87 0.49 36.79
C ASN A 474 -6.43 0.97 36.63
N GLY A 475 -6.13 1.77 35.59
CA GLY A 475 -4.78 2.25 35.28
C GLY A 475 -3.81 1.14 34.84
N GLU A 476 -4.31 0.00 34.37
CA GLU A 476 -3.48 -1.14 33.96
C GLU A 476 -2.61 -0.81 32.75
N TYR A 477 -3.19 -0.14 31.74
CA TYR A 477 -2.47 0.30 30.56
C TYR A 477 -1.41 1.35 30.90
N GLN A 478 -1.76 2.32 31.73
CA GLN A 478 -0.80 3.33 32.21
C GLN A 478 0.35 2.69 33.00
N LYS A 479 0.05 1.76 33.91
CA LYS A 479 1.08 1.00 34.63
C LYS A 479 1.98 0.23 33.69
N LEU A 480 1.41 -0.47 32.70
CA LEU A 480 2.14 -1.30 31.73
C LEU A 480 3.23 -0.50 31.01
N TRP A 481 2.93 0.72 30.59
CA TRP A 481 3.85 1.51 29.77
C TRP A 481 4.72 2.51 30.55
N LEU A 482 4.32 2.92 31.75
CA LEU A 482 5.05 3.89 32.54
C LEU A 482 6.02 3.24 33.53
N HIS A 483 5.73 2.05 34.07
CA HIS A 483 6.62 1.38 35.04
C HIS A 483 7.92 0.85 34.41
N GLU A 484 7.91 0.39 33.15
CA GLU A 484 9.14 -0.05 32.47
C GLU A 484 10.16 1.08 32.29
N TYR A 485 9.70 2.32 32.22
CA TYR A 485 10.58 3.49 32.08
C TYR A 485 11.22 3.89 33.39
N MET A 486 10.53 3.74 34.52
CA MET A 486 11.06 4.01 35.86
C MET A 486 12.19 3.04 36.24
N ALA A 487 12.01 1.75 35.94
CA ALA A 487 13.01 0.72 36.26
C ALA A 487 14.34 0.84 35.48
N LYS A 488 14.34 1.51 34.31
CA LYS A 488 15.58 1.74 33.54
C LYS A 488 16.31 3.02 33.88
N ASN A 489 15.68 3.96 34.60
CA ASN A 489 16.29 5.19 35.04
C ASN A 489 16.82 5.07 36.50
N ASP A 490 16.45 4.01 37.23
CA ASP A 490 16.93 3.69 38.57
C ASP A 490 18.09 2.68 38.59
N SER A 491 18.58 2.28 37.41
CA SER A 491 19.75 1.41 37.20
C SER A 491 20.83 2.10 36.38
#